data_af39a1c749ebeccf7a295028a5c48c24
#
_entry.id   af39a1c749ebeccf7a295028a5c48c24
#
_cell.length_a   1.000
_cell.length_b   1.000
_cell.length_c   1.000
_cell.angle_alpha   90.00
_cell.angle_beta   90.00
_cell.angle_gamma   90.00
#
_symmetry.space_group_name_H-M   'P 1'
#
loop_
_entity.id
_entity.type
_entity.pdbx_description
1 polymer ?
#
loop_
_entity_poly.entity_id
_entity_poly.type
_entity_poly.pdbx_seq_one_letter_code
_entity_poly.pdbx_strand_id
1 'polypeptide(L)'
;MEERAQARYEEEKAAHKEKLEQREAKEKSSDRKTRGKKPKAPEEGPRAKDQYNFTDPESRIMKSRGSFEQCFNAQAGVEVDTMLVVGQHVCNAPNDKEQLEPTVASISPVIGRVSEVLADSGYYSEKAVTTVEEGENGPMVYTAMKRHGHGRSMEQLEKRADPAAPPLGAPVPEVMAHRLETKEGKDLYAKRKETVEPVFGIIKGALGFHRFQLRGLEKVNLEWTLMTTSYNLKRLFNLGMRLKGA
;
A
#
# COMPACT_ATOMS: atom_id res chain seq x y z
N MET A 1 -24.01 -7.43 -13.44
CA MET A 1 -24.04 -7.67 -11.96
C MET A 1 -23.77 -9.12 -11.62
N GLU A 2 -24.38 -10.06 -12.32
CA GLU A 2 -24.21 -11.50 -12.08
C GLU A 2 -22.76 -11.98 -12.22
N GLU A 3 -22.08 -11.65 -13.32
CA GLU A 3 -20.66 -12.01 -13.51
C GLU A 3 -19.75 -11.52 -12.38
N ARG A 4 -19.99 -10.30 -11.88
CA ARG A 4 -19.23 -9.77 -10.74
C ARG A 4 -19.58 -10.46 -9.43
N ALA A 5 -20.84 -10.80 -9.23
CA ALA A 5 -21.25 -11.55 -8.06
C ALA A 5 -20.65 -12.95 -8.08
N GLN A 6 -20.55 -13.57 -9.25
CA GLN A 6 -19.91 -14.86 -9.45
C GLN A 6 -18.40 -14.78 -9.18
N ALA A 7 -17.70 -13.81 -9.77
CA ALA A 7 -16.27 -13.62 -9.52
C ALA A 7 -15.96 -13.39 -8.02
N ARG A 8 -16.73 -12.52 -7.36
CA ARG A 8 -16.64 -12.32 -5.91
C ARG A 8 -16.89 -13.62 -5.13
N TYR A 9 -17.91 -14.38 -5.51
CA TYR A 9 -18.26 -15.63 -4.84
C TYR A 9 -17.09 -16.64 -4.91
N GLU A 10 -16.46 -16.79 -6.06
CA GLU A 10 -15.30 -17.68 -6.22
C GLU A 10 -14.09 -17.22 -5.40
N GLU A 11 -13.83 -15.92 -5.38
CA GLU A 11 -12.75 -15.32 -4.55
C GLU A 11 -13.03 -15.52 -3.05
N GLU A 12 -14.24 -15.19 -2.58
CA GLU A 12 -14.64 -15.39 -1.20
C GLU A 12 -14.65 -16.85 -0.79
N LYS A 13 -14.99 -17.77 -1.71
CA LYS A 13 -14.99 -19.22 -1.49
C LYS A 13 -13.56 -19.75 -1.30
N ALA A 14 -12.62 -19.27 -2.12
CA ALA A 14 -11.20 -19.61 -1.97
C ALA A 14 -10.65 -19.07 -0.63
N ALA A 15 -10.90 -17.81 -0.31
CA ALA A 15 -10.50 -17.20 0.97
C ALA A 15 -11.16 -17.86 2.20
N HIS A 16 -12.41 -18.28 2.07
CA HIS A 16 -13.11 -19.00 3.15
C HIS A 16 -12.48 -20.37 3.41
N LYS A 17 -12.15 -21.10 2.33
CA LYS A 17 -11.47 -22.38 2.42
C LYS A 17 -10.10 -22.25 3.12
N GLU A 18 -9.29 -21.27 2.69
CA GLU A 18 -8.00 -20.98 3.32
C GLU A 18 -8.13 -20.68 4.82
N LYS A 19 -9.11 -19.83 5.19
CA LYS A 19 -9.36 -19.51 6.61
C LYS A 19 -9.81 -20.72 7.44
N LEU A 20 -10.56 -21.63 6.86
CA LEU A 20 -10.93 -22.89 7.54
C LEU A 20 -9.71 -23.79 7.74
N GLU A 21 -8.88 -23.97 6.71
CA GLU A 21 -7.65 -24.75 6.77
C GLU A 21 -6.67 -24.18 7.81
N GLN A 22 -6.47 -22.86 7.83
CA GLN A 22 -5.63 -22.17 8.83
C GLN A 22 -6.18 -22.35 10.26
N ARG A 23 -7.51 -22.33 10.42
CA ARG A 23 -8.16 -22.55 11.71
C ARG A 23 -7.98 -24.01 12.19
N GLU A 24 -8.17 -24.97 11.30
CA GLU A 24 -7.96 -26.39 11.60
C GLU A 24 -6.50 -26.69 11.94
N ALA A 25 -5.56 -26.09 11.20
CA ALA A 25 -4.13 -26.21 11.49
C ALA A 25 -3.78 -25.67 12.88
N LYS A 26 -4.33 -24.51 13.26
CA LYS A 26 -4.17 -23.93 14.61
C LYS A 26 -4.81 -24.79 15.70
N GLU A 27 -5.97 -25.38 15.47
CA GLU A 27 -6.64 -26.25 16.42
C GLU A 27 -5.86 -27.56 16.61
N LYS A 28 -5.25 -28.10 15.53
CA LYS A 28 -4.39 -29.29 15.60
C LYS A 28 -3.07 -29.02 16.33
N SER A 29 -2.48 -27.83 16.15
CA SER A 29 -1.20 -27.48 16.77
C SER A 29 -1.30 -27.12 18.25
N SER A 30 -2.45 -26.62 18.72
CA SER A 30 -2.62 -26.11 20.09
C SER A 30 -3.43 -27.03 21.01
N ASP A 31 -3.98 -28.14 20.50
CA ASP A 31 -4.91 -29.04 21.21
C ASP A 31 -6.08 -28.30 21.90
N ARG A 32 -6.38 -27.10 21.43
CA ARG A 32 -7.46 -26.25 21.94
C ARG A 32 -8.30 -25.72 20.80
N LYS A 33 -9.62 -25.71 20.98
CA LYS A 33 -10.55 -25.08 20.02
C LYS A 33 -10.28 -23.58 19.94
N THR A 34 -10.14 -23.06 18.73
CA THR A 34 -9.95 -21.63 18.48
C THR A 34 -11.16 -20.84 18.96
N ARG A 35 -10.95 -19.83 19.81
CA ARG A 35 -12.02 -18.94 20.29
C ARG A 35 -12.55 -18.08 19.13
N GLY A 36 -13.87 -17.87 19.08
CA GLY A 36 -14.54 -17.02 18.10
C GLY A 36 -15.50 -17.78 17.17
N LYS A 37 -16.36 -17.02 16.48
CA LYS A 37 -17.32 -17.56 15.50
C LYS A 37 -16.58 -18.18 14.33
N LYS A 38 -17.13 -19.28 13.79
CA LYS A 38 -16.62 -19.85 12.53
C LYS A 38 -16.78 -18.82 11.40
N PRO A 39 -15.84 -18.80 10.42
CA PRO A 39 -16.00 -17.98 9.24
C PRO A 39 -17.36 -18.24 8.58
N LYS A 40 -18.09 -17.19 8.22
CA LYS A 40 -19.38 -17.30 7.52
C LYS A 40 -19.10 -17.76 6.08
N ALA A 41 -19.87 -18.73 5.61
CA ALA A 41 -19.77 -19.18 4.23
C ALA A 41 -20.14 -18.03 3.26
N PRO A 42 -19.50 -17.94 2.09
CA PRO A 42 -19.82 -16.93 1.09
C PRO A 42 -21.26 -17.12 0.56
N GLU A 43 -21.87 -15.99 0.18
CA GLU A 43 -23.23 -15.97 -0.37
C GLU A 43 -23.15 -15.92 -1.89
N GLU A 44 -23.80 -16.87 -2.57
CA GLU A 44 -23.88 -16.93 -4.03
C GLU A 44 -24.83 -15.86 -4.57
N GLY A 45 -24.49 -15.30 -5.75
CA GLY A 45 -25.33 -14.32 -6.43
C GLY A 45 -25.20 -12.89 -5.93
N PRO A 46 -25.96 -11.95 -6.51
CA PRO A 46 -25.98 -10.55 -6.09
C PRO A 46 -26.58 -10.38 -4.70
N ARG A 47 -25.91 -9.56 -3.87
CA ARG A 47 -26.41 -9.19 -2.53
C ARG A 47 -27.21 -7.91 -2.60
N ALA A 48 -28.17 -7.74 -1.69
CA ALA A 48 -28.95 -6.49 -1.58
C ALA A 48 -28.10 -5.23 -1.35
N LYS A 49 -26.88 -5.39 -0.85
CA LYS A 49 -25.93 -4.30 -0.60
C LYS A 49 -24.95 -4.06 -1.74
N ASP A 50 -24.97 -4.90 -2.77
CA ASP A 50 -24.05 -4.76 -3.89
C ASP A 50 -24.38 -3.51 -4.68
N GLN A 51 -23.36 -2.74 -4.97
CA GLN A 51 -23.46 -1.51 -5.73
C GLN A 51 -22.76 -1.67 -7.08
N TYR A 52 -23.37 -1.15 -8.11
CA TYR A 52 -22.87 -1.22 -9.47
C TYR A 52 -22.91 0.16 -10.12
N ASN A 53 -21.76 0.62 -10.57
CA ASN A 53 -21.66 1.84 -11.35
C ASN A 53 -21.84 1.49 -12.83
N PHE A 54 -22.98 1.86 -13.43
CA PHE A 54 -23.27 1.61 -14.84
C PHE A 54 -22.39 2.42 -15.79
N THR A 55 -21.86 3.55 -15.29
CA THR A 55 -20.99 4.42 -16.10
C THR A 55 -19.56 3.89 -16.16
N ASP A 56 -19.05 3.35 -15.06
CA ASP A 56 -17.73 2.74 -14.95
C ASP A 56 -17.77 1.53 -14.01
N PRO A 57 -18.01 0.34 -14.55
CA PRO A 57 -18.16 -0.88 -13.77
C PRO A 57 -16.93 -1.26 -12.93
N GLU A 58 -15.75 -0.78 -13.28
CA GLU A 58 -14.51 -1.11 -12.58
C GLU A 58 -14.22 -0.17 -11.41
N SER A 59 -14.84 1.02 -11.37
CA SER A 59 -14.74 1.92 -10.22
C SER A 59 -15.39 1.32 -8.96
N ARG A 60 -14.95 1.79 -7.79
CA ARG A 60 -15.47 1.36 -6.49
C ARG A 60 -15.80 2.55 -5.62
N ILE A 61 -16.77 2.37 -4.73
CA ILE A 61 -17.07 3.38 -3.71
C ILE A 61 -15.95 3.41 -2.70
N MET A 62 -15.31 4.56 -2.59
CA MET A 62 -14.25 4.83 -1.63
C MET A 62 -14.53 6.12 -0.89
N LYS A 63 -13.99 6.24 0.33
CA LYS A 63 -14.06 7.49 1.08
C LYS A 63 -13.06 8.49 0.50
N SER A 64 -13.55 9.59 -0.03
CA SER A 64 -12.76 10.68 -0.58
C SER A 64 -13.18 11.99 0.06
N ARG A 65 -12.24 12.75 0.64
CA ARG A 65 -12.47 14.10 1.20
C ARG A 65 -13.70 14.23 2.13
N GLY A 66 -14.03 13.15 2.86
CA GLY A 66 -15.17 13.15 3.77
C GLY A 66 -16.50 12.65 3.19
N SER A 67 -16.59 12.47 1.89
CA SER A 67 -17.72 11.85 1.18
C SER A 67 -17.37 10.45 0.66
N PHE A 68 -18.38 9.75 0.14
CA PHE A 68 -18.19 8.49 -0.59
C PHE A 68 -18.38 8.75 -2.08
N GLU A 69 -17.38 8.43 -2.87
CA GLU A 69 -17.35 8.66 -4.31
C GLU A 69 -16.93 7.40 -5.06
N GLN A 70 -17.31 7.31 -6.34
CA GLN A 70 -16.81 6.27 -7.24
C GLN A 70 -15.39 6.63 -7.65
N CYS A 71 -14.43 5.83 -7.21
CA CYS A 71 -13.00 6.12 -7.35
C CYS A 71 -12.21 4.92 -7.82
N PHE A 72 -10.99 5.22 -8.23
CA PHE A 72 -9.85 4.31 -8.31
C PHE A 72 -8.81 4.74 -7.29
N ASN A 73 -8.00 3.81 -6.84
CA ASN A 73 -6.92 4.05 -5.90
C ASN A 73 -5.59 4.12 -6.66
N ALA A 74 -5.00 5.31 -6.75
CA ALA A 74 -3.74 5.56 -7.43
C ALA A 74 -2.57 5.45 -6.47
N GLN A 75 -1.63 4.57 -6.78
CA GLN A 75 -0.43 4.31 -6.02
C GLN A 75 0.79 4.93 -6.68
N ALA A 76 1.75 5.38 -5.86
CA ALA A 76 3.02 5.91 -6.33
C ALA A 76 4.15 5.56 -5.35
N GLY A 77 5.21 4.96 -5.87
CA GLY A 77 6.50 4.85 -5.21
C GLY A 77 7.37 6.05 -5.58
N VAL A 78 7.84 6.80 -4.58
CA VAL A 78 8.60 8.03 -4.78
C VAL A 78 10.00 7.85 -4.21
N GLU A 79 11.02 8.14 -5.00
CA GLU A 79 12.41 8.16 -4.55
C GLU A 79 12.65 9.36 -3.64
N VAL A 80 13.35 9.13 -2.50
CA VAL A 80 13.39 10.08 -1.39
C VAL A 80 14.17 11.35 -1.70
N ASP A 81 15.32 11.25 -2.38
CA ASP A 81 16.21 12.38 -2.59
C ASP A 81 15.81 13.24 -3.78
N THR A 82 15.39 12.62 -4.88
CA THR A 82 14.99 13.31 -6.10
C THR A 82 13.51 13.65 -6.16
N MET A 83 12.68 13.00 -5.34
CA MET A 83 11.21 13.05 -5.40
C MET A 83 10.63 12.59 -6.75
N LEU A 84 11.33 11.77 -7.50
CA LEU A 84 10.82 11.17 -8.74
C LEU A 84 9.87 10.03 -8.42
N VAL A 85 8.79 9.92 -9.17
CA VAL A 85 7.90 8.75 -9.14
C VAL A 85 8.59 7.63 -9.91
N VAL A 86 9.04 6.60 -9.19
CA VAL A 86 9.81 5.47 -9.74
C VAL A 86 8.97 4.20 -9.91
N GLY A 87 7.85 4.13 -9.23
CA GLY A 87 6.86 3.06 -9.38
C GLY A 87 5.44 3.63 -9.30
N GLN A 88 4.51 3.07 -10.03
CA GLN A 88 3.13 3.52 -10.01
C GLN A 88 2.18 2.45 -10.53
N HIS A 89 0.98 2.40 -10.01
CA HIS A 89 -0.13 1.65 -10.56
C HIS A 89 -1.47 2.20 -10.06
N VAL A 90 -2.55 1.76 -10.68
CA VAL A 90 -3.90 2.06 -10.23
C VAL A 90 -4.63 0.77 -9.92
N CYS A 91 -5.35 0.74 -8.83
CA CYS A 91 -6.22 -0.37 -8.46
C CYS A 91 -7.62 0.11 -8.09
N ASN A 92 -8.53 -0.83 -7.93
CA ASN A 92 -9.89 -0.56 -7.45
C ASN A 92 -10.13 -1.07 -6.02
N ALA A 93 -9.05 -1.38 -5.29
CA ALA A 93 -9.12 -1.74 -3.90
C ALA A 93 -9.37 -0.49 -3.03
N PRO A 94 -10.34 -0.53 -2.10
CA PRO A 94 -10.67 0.62 -1.26
C PRO A 94 -9.68 0.86 -0.11
N ASN A 95 -8.67 0.01 0.04
CA ASN A 95 -7.62 0.10 1.04
C ASN A 95 -6.26 -0.30 0.45
N ASP A 96 -5.19 0.07 1.15
CA ASP A 96 -3.81 -0.07 0.66
C ASP A 96 -3.10 -1.34 1.14
N LYS A 97 -3.75 -2.20 1.94
CA LYS A 97 -3.11 -3.35 2.61
C LYS A 97 -2.41 -4.33 1.67
N GLU A 98 -2.93 -4.47 0.45
CA GLU A 98 -2.40 -5.38 -0.56
C GLU A 98 -1.66 -4.63 -1.68
N GLN A 99 -1.42 -3.30 -1.49
CA GLN A 99 -0.84 -2.48 -2.53
C GLN A 99 0.68 -2.27 -2.38
N LEU A 100 1.29 -2.74 -1.30
CA LEU A 100 2.73 -2.62 -1.08
C LEU A 100 3.52 -3.38 -2.14
N GLU A 101 3.25 -4.68 -2.30
CA GLU A 101 3.93 -5.54 -3.27
C GLU A 101 3.74 -5.06 -4.72
N PRO A 102 2.51 -4.81 -5.22
CA PRO A 102 2.33 -4.31 -6.58
C PRO A 102 3.02 -2.96 -6.84
N THR A 103 3.08 -2.08 -5.82
CA THR A 103 3.77 -0.79 -5.95
C THR A 103 5.27 -1.00 -6.08
N VAL A 104 5.88 -1.84 -5.25
CA VAL A 104 7.31 -2.16 -5.34
C VAL A 104 7.63 -2.88 -6.65
N ALA A 105 6.81 -3.84 -7.06
CA ALA A 105 6.96 -4.57 -8.32
C ALA A 105 6.83 -3.68 -9.57
N SER A 106 6.14 -2.54 -9.47
CA SER A 106 6.03 -1.57 -10.57
C SER A 106 7.31 -0.75 -10.79
N ILE A 107 8.28 -0.82 -9.88
CA ILE A 107 9.56 -0.11 -10.00
C ILE A 107 10.43 -0.85 -11.02
N SER A 108 10.83 -0.14 -12.07
CA SER A 108 11.67 -0.73 -13.12
C SER A 108 13.06 -1.08 -12.58
N PRO A 109 13.58 -2.30 -12.83
CA PRO A 109 14.93 -2.69 -12.42
C PRO A 109 16.03 -1.84 -13.07
N VAL A 110 15.72 -1.14 -14.17
CA VAL A 110 16.65 -0.21 -14.85
C VAL A 110 17.03 0.98 -13.96
N ILE A 111 16.14 1.37 -13.02
CA ILE A 111 16.39 2.51 -12.10
C ILE A 111 17.42 2.13 -11.02
N GLY A 112 17.61 0.84 -10.78
CA GLY A 112 18.50 0.32 -9.75
C GLY A 112 17.75 -0.50 -8.70
N ARG A 113 18.49 -0.92 -7.67
CA ARG A 113 17.93 -1.72 -6.57
C ARG A 113 17.30 -0.83 -5.52
N VAL A 114 16.09 -1.18 -5.12
CA VAL A 114 15.42 -0.60 -3.95
C VAL A 114 16.01 -1.27 -2.70
N SER A 115 16.61 -0.49 -1.81
CA SER A 115 17.15 -0.98 -0.53
C SER A 115 16.12 -0.90 0.60
N GLU A 116 15.30 0.13 0.59
CA GLU A 116 14.37 0.43 1.67
C GLU A 116 13.05 0.97 1.13
N VAL A 117 11.95 0.61 1.78
CA VAL A 117 10.60 1.08 1.45
C VAL A 117 9.96 1.69 2.68
N LEU A 118 9.53 2.93 2.58
CA LEU A 118 8.81 3.66 3.62
C LEU A 118 7.33 3.74 3.26
N ALA A 119 6.47 3.07 4.02
CA ALA A 119 5.04 3.01 3.74
C ALA A 119 4.17 3.51 4.90
N ASP A 120 2.96 3.99 4.61
CA ASP A 120 2.00 4.37 5.64
C ASP A 120 1.41 3.12 6.34
N SER A 121 0.85 3.32 7.52
CA SER A 121 0.17 2.27 8.29
C SER A 121 -0.98 1.60 7.52
N GLY A 122 -1.51 2.24 6.48
CA GLY A 122 -2.51 1.66 5.58
C GLY A 122 -2.01 0.45 4.80
N TYR A 123 -0.70 0.39 4.51
CA TYR A 123 -0.05 -0.69 3.77
C TYR A 123 0.36 -1.88 4.65
N TYR A 124 0.33 -1.69 5.97
CA TYR A 124 0.82 -2.74 6.87
C TYR A 124 -0.06 -3.99 6.82
N SER A 125 0.54 -5.09 6.43
CA SER A 125 0.12 -6.45 6.77
C SER A 125 1.37 -7.33 6.90
N GLU A 126 1.37 -8.29 7.81
CA GLU A 126 2.51 -9.21 8.00
C GLU A 126 2.85 -9.91 6.68
N LYS A 127 1.83 -10.40 5.96
CA LYS A 127 1.99 -11.05 4.65
C LYS A 127 2.67 -10.13 3.63
N ALA A 128 2.21 -8.88 3.48
CA ALA A 128 2.76 -7.95 2.50
C ALA A 128 4.23 -7.59 2.81
N VAL A 129 4.57 -7.39 4.09
CA VAL A 129 5.94 -7.13 4.52
C VAL A 129 6.82 -8.33 4.21
N THR A 130 6.42 -9.54 4.62
CA THR A 130 7.17 -10.77 4.37
C THR A 130 7.38 -11.01 2.88
N THR A 131 6.32 -10.90 2.07
CA THR A 131 6.41 -11.12 0.61
C THR A 131 7.40 -10.16 -0.05
N VAL A 132 7.40 -8.88 0.35
CA VAL A 132 8.31 -7.88 -0.21
C VAL A 132 9.75 -8.10 0.25
N GLU A 133 9.98 -8.43 1.53
CA GLU A 133 11.33 -8.61 2.08
C GLU A 133 11.98 -9.94 1.65
N GLU A 134 11.21 -11.01 1.49
CA GLU A 134 11.67 -12.32 1.04
C GLU A 134 11.81 -12.43 -0.49
N GLY A 135 11.35 -11.43 -1.24
CA GLY A 135 11.52 -11.37 -2.69
C GLY A 135 13.00 -11.33 -3.11
N GLU A 136 13.29 -11.67 -4.35
CA GLU A 136 14.65 -11.57 -4.92
C GLU A 136 15.16 -10.13 -4.79
N ASN A 137 16.20 -9.92 -3.98
CA ASN A 137 16.70 -8.60 -3.58
C ASN A 137 15.68 -7.72 -2.86
N GLY A 138 14.79 -8.33 -2.07
CA GLY A 138 13.73 -7.63 -1.35
C GLY A 138 14.25 -6.46 -0.52
N PRO A 139 13.60 -5.29 -0.59
CA PRO A 139 13.95 -4.13 0.21
C PRO A 139 13.52 -4.30 1.67
N MET A 140 14.20 -3.65 2.58
CA MET A 140 13.77 -3.54 3.96
C MET A 140 12.55 -2.61 4.07
N VAL A 141 11.46 -3.09 4.68
CA VAL A 141 10.22 -2.32 4.81
C VAL A 141 10.16 -1.60 6.16
N TYR A 142 9.74 -0.35 6.13
CA TYR A 142 9.45 0.48 7.30
C TYR A 142 8.00 0.96 7.21
N THR A 143 7.13 0.43 8.04
CA THR A 143 5.72 0.81 8.06
C THR A 143 5.16 0.79 9.48
N ALA A 144 4.38 1.81 9.85
CA ALA A 144 3.73 1.83 11.15
C ALA A 144 2.60 0.79 11.19
N MET A 145 2.54 0.00 12.25
CA MET A 145 1.49 -1.01 12.45
C MET A 145 0.15 -0.39 12.86
N LYS A 146 0.17 0.80 13.47
CA LYS A 146 -1.01 1.53 13.95
C LYS A 146 -0.82 3.03 13.67
N ARG A 147 -1.92 3.74 13.48
CA ARG A 147 -1.88 5.20 13.49
C ARG A 147 -1.51 5.67 14.88
N HIS A 148 -0.37 6.31 15.02
CA HIS A 148 -0.01 7.00 16.26
C HIS A 148 -0.83 8.29 16.36
N GLY A 149 -1.34 8.58 17.57
CA GLY A 149 -1.91 9.90 17.87
C GLY A 149 -0.87 11.02 17.73
N HIS A 150 -1.32 12.25 17.56
CA HIS A 150 -0.43 13.41 17.35
C HIS A 150 0.39 13.82 18.59
N GLY A 151 0.15 13.22 19.76
CA GLY A 151 0.88 13.49 21.01
C GLY A 151 2.09 12.56 21.15
N ARG A 152 3.29 13.14 21.39
CA ARG A 152 4.45 12.37 21.84
C ARG A 152 4.48 12.39 23.38
N SER A 153 4.68 11.23 24.01
CA SER A 153 4.92 11.19 25.45
C SER A 153 6.30 11.78 25.77
N MET A 154 6.49 12.24 27.01
CA MET A 154 7.81 12.72 27.48
C MET A 154 8.88 11.64 27.29
N GLU A 155 8.55 10.39 27.52
CA GLU A 155 9.44 9.25 27.30
C GLU A 155 9.88 9.08 25.83
N GLN A 156 9.03 9.44 24.88
CA GLN A 156 9.37 9.41 23.45
C GLN A 156 10.23 10.60 23.01
N LEU A 157 10.27 11.67 23.79
CA LEU A 157 11.08 12.85 23.54
C LEU A 157 12.48 12.74 24.18
N GLU A 158 12.65 11.88 25.19
CA GLU A 158 13.95 11.63 25.79
C GLU A 158 14.87 10.88 24.82
N LYS A 159 16.13 11.31 24.74
CA LYS A 159 17.19 10.62 23.98
C LYS A 159 17.59 9.34 24.72
N ARG A 160 16.99 8.23 24.36
CA ARG A 160 17.34 6.90 24.90
C ARG A 160 18.29 6.18 23.94
N ALA A 161 19.02 5.22 24.48
CA ALA A 161 19.75 4.25 23.66
C ALA A 161 18.77 3.45 22.78
N ASP A 162 19.24 2.98 21.63
CA ASP A 162 18.44 2.12 20.77
C ASP A 162 18.00 0.85 21.53
N PRO A 163 16.79 0.34 21.28
CA PRO A 163 16.32 -0.89 21.90
C PRO A 163 17.18 -2.08 21.47
N ALA A 164 17.27 -3.10 22.34
CA ALA A 164 17.95 -4.34 22.01
C ALA A 164 17.30 -5.01 20.79
N ALA A 165 18.15 -5.57 19.91
CA ALA A 165 17.64 -6.27 18.72
C ALA A 165 16.76 -7.46 19.11
N PRO A 166 15.64 -7.70 18.41
CA PRO A 166 14.80 -8.87 18.64
C PRO A 166 15.55 -10.17 18.32
N PRO A 167 15.16 -11.29 18.94
CA PRO A 167 15.78 -12.58 18.64
C PRO A 167 15.59 -12.97 17.18
N LEU A 168 16.50 -13.80 16.67
CA LEU A 168 16.37 -14.39 15.33
C LEU A 168 15.06 -15.18 15.23
N GLY A 169 14.27 -14.89 14.18
CA GLY A 169 12.95 -15.51 13.99
C GLY A 169 11.82 -14.85 14.77
N ALA A 170 12.05 -13.67 15.35
CA ALA A 170 10.98 -12.90 15.97
C ALA A 170 9.84 -12.58 14.98
N PRO A 171 8.58 -12.50 15.46
CA PRO A 171 7.44 -12.16 14.62
C PRO A 171 7.62 -10.80 13.91
N VAL A 172 7.09 -10.68 12.68
CA VAL A 172 7.17 -9.45 11.87
C VAL A 172 6.76 -8.18 12.65
N PRO A 173 5.68 -8.19 13.48
CA PRO A 173 5.33 -7.02 14.28
C PRO A 173 6.42 -6.58 15.26
N GLU A 174 7.12 -7.52 15.88
CA GLU A 174 8.19 -7.22 16.84
C GLU A 174 9.42 -6.62 16.14
N VAL A 175 9.80 -7.22 15.01
CA VAL A 175 10.89 -6.70 14.15
C VAL A 175 10.56 -5.30 13.65
N MET A 176 9.33 -5.07 13.20
CA MET A 176 8.89 -3.76 12.71
C MET A 176 8.86 -2.71 13.83
N ALA A 177 8.37 -3.07 15.02
CA ALA A 177 8.38 -2.19 16.18
C ALA A 177 9.82 -1.77 16.53
N HIS A 178 10.73 -2.73 16.59
CA HIS A 178 12.14 -2.47 16.85
C HIS A 178 12.74 -1.52 15.79
N ARG A 179 12.55 -1.79 14.48
CA ARG A 179 13.05 -0.93 13.41
C ARG A 179 12.62 0.53 13.58
N LEU A 180 11.34 0.74 13.90
CA LEU A 180 10.76 2.08 14.06
C LEU A 180 11.15 2.76 15.38
N GLU A 181 11.69 2.03 16.35
CA GLU A 181 12.14 2.56 17.63
C GLU A 181 13.63 2.92 17.66
N THR A 182 14.44 2.38 16.75
CA THR A 182 15.83 2.78 16.57
C THR A 182 15.94 4.23 16.12
N LYS A 183 17.06 4.88 16.40
CA LYS A 183 17.32 6.25 15.94
C LYS A 183 17.32 6.33 14.42
N GLU A 184 18.05 5.43 13.78
CA GLU A 184 18.13 5.35 12.32
C GLU A 184 16.74 5.14 11.67
N GLY A 185 15.97 4.18 12.18
CA GLY A 185 14.62 3.90 11.67
C GLY A 185 13.65 5.06 11.87
N LYS A 186 13.75 5.81 12.98
CA LYS A 186 12.96 7.03 13.19
C LYS A 186 13.30 8.12 12.18
N ASP A 187 14.61 8.37 11.99
CA ASP A 187 15.08 9.40 11.07
C ASP A 187 14.70 9.04 9.61
N LEU A 188 14.85 7.78 9.24
CA LEU A 188 14.46 7.27 7.93
C LEU A 188 12.94 7.36 7.72
N TYR A 189 12.16 6.85 8.67
CA TYR A 189 10.69 6.84 8.54
C TYR A 189 10.07 8.24 8.56
N ALA A 190 10.74 9.23 9.16
CA ALA A 190 10.30 10.62 9.13
C ALA A 190 10.25 11.18 7.71
N LYS A 191 11.19 10.78 6.83
CA LYS A 191 11.27 11.21 5.42
C LYS A 191 10.02 10.87 4.61
N ARG A 192 9.24 9.86 5.03
CA ARG A 192 7.99 9.45 4.36
C ARG A 192 7.03 10.61 4.12
N LYS A 193 6.85 11.47 5.13
CA LYS A 193 5.93 12.62 5.03
C LYS A 193 6.45 13.72 4.10
N GLU A 194 7.76 13.80 3.96
CA GLU A 194 8.42 14.84 3.18
C GLU A 194 8.54 14.48 1.69
N THR A 195 8.18 13.26 1.30
CA THR A 195 8.34 12.76 -0.07
C THR A 195 7.01 12.60 -0.80
N VAL A 196 6.17 11.66 -0.39
CA VAL A 196 4.96 11.28 -1.14
C VAL A 196 3.88 12.37 -1.09
N GLU A 197 3.65 12.97 0.09
CA GLU A 197 2.61 14.00 0.25
C GLU A 197 2.85 15.24 -0.63
N PRO A 198 4.08 15.81 -0.71
CA PRO A 198 4.38 16.90 -1.63
C PRO A 198 4.20 16.53 -3.10
N VAL A 199 4.57 15.33 -3.52
CA VAL A 199 4.41 14.87 -4.91
C VAL A 199 2.94 14.86 -5.31
N PHE A 200 2.07 14.24 -4.50
CA PHE A 200 0.64 14.29 -4.73
C PHE A 200 0.06 15.71 -4.65
N GLY A 201 0.61 16.56 -3.77
CA GLY A 201 0.27 17.97 -3.68
C GLY A 201 0.57 18.73 -4.98
N ILE A 202 1.73 18.49 -5.59
CA ILE A 202 2.12 19.09 -6.87
C ILE A 202 1.24 18.57 -8.01
N ILE A 203 1.00 17.25 -8.07
CA ILE A 203 0.15 16.64 -9.09
C ILE A 203 -1.26 17.22 -9.04
N LYS A 204 -1.84 17.35 -7.85
CA LYS A 204 -3.18 17.90 -7.67
C LYS A 204 -3.21 19.43 -7.81
N GLY A 205 -2.32 20.14 -7.14
CA GLY A 205 -2.35 21.59 -7.08
C GLY A 205 -1.73 22.28 -8.31
N ALA A 206 -0.48 21.93 -8.65
CA ALA A 206 0.25 22.62 -9.71
C ALA A 206 -0.05 22.06 -11.11
N LEU A 207 -0.30 20.75 -11.24
CA LEU A 207 -0.67 20.13 -12.51
C LEU A 207 -2.19 20.03 -12.71
N GLY A 208 -2.99 20.37 -11.69
CA GLY A 208 -4.44 20.39 -11.78
C GLY A 208 -5.13 19.03 -11.91
N PHE A 209 -4.41 17.95 -11.63
CA PHE A 209 -4.96 16.60 -11.76
C PHE A 209 -5.71 16.18 -10.49
N HIS A 210 -6.99 16.50 -10.45
CA HIS A 210 -7.84 16.24 -9.29
C HIS A 210 -8.65 14.95 -9.39
N ARG A 211 -8.90 14.45 -10.59
CA ARG A 211 -9.70 13.26 -10.88
C ARG A 211 -9.32 12.65 -12.22
N PHE A 212 -9.54 11.37 -12.34
CA PHE A 212 -9.44 10.67 -13.62
C PHE A 212 -10.55 11.10 -14.57
N GLN A 213 -10.21 11.22 -15.84
CA GLN A 213 -11.14 11.57 -16.93
C GLN A 213 -11.57 10.34 -17.71
N LEU A 214 -10.70 9.33 -17.76
CA LEU A 214 -10.96 8.07 -18.47
C LEU A 214 -11.71 7.09 -17.55
N ARG A 215 -12.26 6.05 -18.15
CA ARG A 215 -13.03 5.00 -17.49
C ARG A 215 -12.42 3.63 -17.79
N GLY A 216 -12.59 2.72 -16.83
CA GLY A 216 -11.97 1.40 -16.86
C GLY A 216 -10.53 1.41 -16.38
N LEU A 217 -10.15 0.38 -15.62
CA LEU A 217 -8.89 0.31 -14.89
C LEU A 217 -7.66 0.48 -15.79
N GLU A 218 -7.68 -0.15 -16.96
CA GLU A 218 -6.58 -0.06 -17.93
C GLU A 218 -6.33 1.39 -18.39
N LYS A 219 -7.39 2.07 -18.84
CA LYS A 219 -7.28 3.46 -19.34
C LYS A 219 -6.94 4.43 -18.23
N VAL A 220 -7.49 4.24 -17.04
CA VAL A 220 -7.17 5.03 -15.85
C VAL A 220 -5.71 4.84 -15.44
N ASN A 221 -5.17 3.62 -15.56
CA ASN A 221 -3.75 3.37 -15.32
C ASN A 221 -2.84 4.05 -16.35
N LEU A 222 -3.22 4.07 -17.62
CA LEU A 222 -2.51 4.84 -18.65
C LEU A 222 -2.55 6.35 -18.37
N GLU A 223 -3.69 6.87 -17.95
CA GLU A 223 -3.84 8.29 -17.57
C GLU A 223 -2.93 8.63 -16.37
N TRP A 224 -2.86 7.74 -15.38
CA TRP A 224 -1.95 7.89 -14.24
C TRP A 224 -0.47 7.84 -14.66
N THR A 225 -0.12 6.92 -15.55
CA THR A 225 1.23 6.84 -16.12
C THR A 225 1.63 8.13 -16.84
N LEU A 226 0.74 8.68 -17.65
CA LEU A 226 1.00 9.95 -18.33
C LEU A 226 1.18 11.11 -17.34
N MET A 227 0.36 11.14 -16.29
CA MET A 227 0.46 12.18 -15.26
C MET A 227 1.75 12.09 -14.46
N THR A 228 2.15 10.90 -14.03
CA THR A 228 3.42 10.70 -13.29
C THR A 228 4.63 10.96 -14.18
N THR A 229 4.57 10.62 -15.46
CA THR A 229 5.61 10.97 -16.45
C THR A 229 5.73 12.49 -16.62
N SER A 230 4.62 13.19 -16.74
CA SER A 230 4.61 14.66 -16.84
C SER A 230 5.18 15.34 -15.61
N TYR A 231 4.84 14.81 -14.42
CA TYR A 231 5.43 15.23 -13.17
C TYR A 231 6.96 15.00 -13.16
N ASN A 232 7.40 13.81 -13.53
CA ASN A 232 8.82 13.46 -13.55
C ASN A 232 9.62 14.33 -14.53
N LEU A 233 9.11 14.59 -15.72
CA LEU A 233 9.75 15.49 -16.69
C LEU A 233 9.96 16.90 -16.12
N LYS A 234 8.92 17.45 -15.47
CA LYS A 234 9.02 18.75 -14.80
C LYS A 234 10.02 18.71 -13.64
N ARG A 235 10.04 17.61 -12.87
CA ARG A 235 10.96 17.45 -11.74
C ARG A 235 12.40 17.36 -12.21
N LEU A 236 12.68 16.54 -13.24
CA LEU A 236 14.00 16.41 -13.85
C LEU A 236 14.53 17.74 -14.39
N PHE A 237 13.67 18.52 -15.05
CA PHE A 237 14.02 19.85 -15.50
C PHE A 237 14.43 20.76 -14.33
N ASN A 238 13.68 20.75 -13.25
CA ASN A 238 13.97 21.53 -12.04
C ASN A 238 15.26 21.09 -11.34
N LEU A 239 15.62 19.81 -11.46
CA LEU A 239 16.90 19.26 -10.96
C LEU A 239 18.10 19.62 -11.88
N GLY A 240 17.87 20.39 -12.94
CA GLY A 240 18.92 20.80 -13.87
C GLY A 240 19.35 19.73 -14.87
N MET A 241 18.63 18.62 -14.95
CA MET A 241 18.89 17.59 -15.95
C MET A 241 18.42 18.06 -17.32
N ARG A 242 19.36 18.24 -18.24
CA ARG A 242 19.05 18.52 -19.65
C ARG A 242 19.00 17.20 -20.41
N LEU A 243 17.90 16.96 -21.10
CA LEU A 243 17.80 15.89 -22.08
C LEU A 243 18.88 16.19 -23.14
N LYS A 244 19.91 15.34 -23.24
CA LYS A 244 20.85 15.39 -24.38
C LYS A 244 20.00 15.07 -25.61
N GLY A 245 19.97 16.01 -26.56
CA GLY A 245 19.28 15.80 -27.84
C GLY A 245 19.83 14.53 -28.48
N ALA A 246 18.90 13.73 -29.02
CA ALA A 246 19.24 12.57 -29.83
C ALA A 246 19.87 12.99 -31.13
#